data_dc43a4a81de817c9e9fe064078144852
#
_entry.id   dc43a4a81de817c9e9fe064078144852
#
_cell.length_a   1.000
_cell.length_b   1.000
_cell.length_c   1.000
_cell.angle_alpha   90.00
_cell.angle_beta   90.00
_cell.angle_gamma   90.00
#
_symmetry.space_group_name_H-M   'P 1'
#
loop_
_entity.id
_entity.type
_entity.pdbx_description
1 polymer ?
#
loop_
_entity_poly.entity_id
_entity_poly.type
_entity_poly.pdbx_seq_one_letter_code
_entity_poly.pdbx_strand_id
1 'polypeptide(L)'
;MSGDPIVCWELASHDEAKSAEFFRKVFGWEVPFDEKLGFYRVKSPGTQTCSRGLIFTLRQAKLPFLTIYIAVKDIEAKRKLVVENGGFIVIEPFDIGGGEKICLFNEPSGVTFAMIEEKAG
;
A
#
# COMPACT_ATOMS: atom_id res chain seq x y z
N MET A 1 13.07 -18.04 4.40
CA MET A 1 11.91 -17.81 5.27
C MET A 1 10.62 -17.89 4.46
N SER A 2 9.65 -18.61 4.98
CA SER A 2 8.34 -18.67 4.35
C SER A 2 7.47 -17.53 4.87
N GLY A 3 6.47 -17.17 4.10
CA GLY A 3 5.55 -16.11 4.43
C GLY A 3 5.74 -14.90 3.52
N ASP A 4 4.66 -14.21 3.29
CA ASP A 4 4.64 -13.07 2.37
C ASP A 4 5.04 -11.80 3.13
N PRO A 5 6.01 -11.03 2.61
CA PRO A 5 6.51 -9.87 3.34
C PRO A 5 5.63 -8.63 3.20
N ILE A 6 5.67 -7.78 4.21
CA ILE A 6 5.14 -6.43 4.11
C ILE A 6 6.18 -5.61 3.36
N VAL A 7 5.78 -4.93 2.29
CA VAL A 7 6.74 -4.24 1.42
C VAL A 7 6.60 -2.72 1.42
N CYS A 8 5.42 -2.20 1.75
CA CYS A 8 5.25 -0.74 1.81
C CYS A 8 3.97 -0.39 2.55
N TRP A 9 3.80 0.90 2.80
CA TRP A 9 2.59 1.45 3.39
C TRP A 9 2.09 2.59 2.52
N GLU A 10 0.84 2.96 2.71
CA GLU A 10 0.19 3.97 1.88
C GLU A 10 -0.69 4.83 2.77
N LEU A 11 -0.45 6.12 2.75
CA LEU A 11 -1.25 7.07 3.51
C LEU A 11 -2.18 7.82 2.56
N ALA A 12 -3.46 7.62 2.74
CA ALA A 12 -4.48 8.42 2.06
C ALA A 12 -4.76 9.64 2.93
N SER A 13 -4.33 10.80 2.47
CA SER A 13 -4.37 12.03 3.24
C SER A 13 -5.41 12.99 2.66
N HIS A 14 -5.95 13.86 3.49
CA HIS A 14 -6.81 14.95 3.01
C HIS A 14 -6.00 16.04 2.30
N ASP A 15 -4.72 16.17 2.64
CA ASP A 15 -3.84 17.16 2.03
C ASP A 15 -2.44 16.55 1.95
N GLU A 16 -2.16 15.93 0.82
CA GLU A 16 -0.91 15.20 0.65
C GLU A 16 0.33 16.08 0.77
N ALA A 17 0.24 17.32 0.30
CA ALA A 17 1.37 18.25 0.36
C ALA A 17 1.73 18.59 1.80
N LYS A 18 0.72 18.83 2.64
CA LYS A 18 0.95 19.11 4.06
C LYS A 18 1.49 17.89 4.79
N SER A 19 0.99 16.71 4.46
CA SER A 19 1.49 15.46 5.05
C SER A 19 2.96 15.26 4.68
N ALA A 20 3.31 15.44 3.40
CA ALA A 20 4.68 15.31 2.95
C ALA A 20 5.62 16.28 3.69
N GLU A 21 5.20 17.54 3.81
CA GLU A 21 5.96 18.56 4.51
C GLU A 21 6.19 18.19 5.99
N PHE A 22 5.15 17.68 6.63
CA PHE A 22 5.24 17.24 8.02
C PHE A 22 6.36 16.19 8.20
N PHE A 23 6.34 15.16 7.36
CA PHE A 23 7.32 14.08 7.50
C PHE A 23 8.74 14.53 7.16
N ARG A 24 8.89 15.46 6.21
CA ARG A 24 10.19 16.05 5.92
C ARG A 24 10.74 16.84 7.12
N LYS A 25 9.91 17.67 7.70
CA LYS A 25 10.36 18.59 8.77
C LYS A 25 10.57 17.88 10.10
N VAL A 26 9.67 16.96 10.45
CA VAL A 26 9.74 16.31 11.76
C VAL A 26 10.73 15.16 11.79
N PHE A 27 10.73 14.35 10.75
CA PHE A 27 11.52 13.12 10.74
C PHE A 27 12.67 13.13 9.73
N GLY A 28 12.79 14.18 8.95
CA GLY A 28 13.88 14.29 7.99
C GLY A 28 13.82 13.32 6.83
N TRP A 29 12.63 12.80 6.53
CA TRP A 29 12.47 11.86 5.43
C TRP A 29 12.54 12.54 4.08
N GLU A 30 12.94 11.78 3.05
CA GLU A 30 12.85 12.24 1.68
C GLU A 30 11.46 11.90 1.17
N VAL A 31 10.73 12.92 0.71
CA VAL A 31 9.34 12.74 0.25
C VAL A 31 9.17 13.48 -1.08
N PRO A 32 9.84 13.02 -2.14
CA PRO A 32 9.68 13.67 -3.46
C PRO A 32 8.32 13.36 -4.06
N PHE A 33 7.82 14.32 -4.83
CA PHE A 33 6.59 14.10 -5.60
C PHE A 33 6.96 13.40 -6.91
N ASP A 34 6.25 12.33 -7.23
CA ASP A 34 6.45 11.60 -8.47
C ASP A 34 5.40 12.07 -9.48
N GLU A 35 5.81 12.88 -10.44
CA GLU A 35 4.90 13.47 -11.41
C GLU A 35 4.25 12.44 -12.33
N LYS A 36 4.95 11.34 -12.60
CA LYS A 36 4.41 10.29 -13.47
C LYS A 36 3.29 9.53 -12.78
N LEU A 37 3.45 9.27 -11.49
CA LEU A 37 2.48 8.49 -10.72
C LEU A 37 1.44 9.34 -10.03
N GLY A 38 1.73 10.63 -9.84
CA GLY A 38 0.79 11.56 -9.24
C GLY A 38 0.67 11.47 -7.73
N PHE A 39 1.70 10.98 -7.05
CA PHE A 39 1.72 10.92 -5.59
C PHE A 39 3.12 11.12 -5.05
N TYR A 40 3.21 11.33 -3.74
CA TYR A 40 4.50 11.46 -3.07
C TYR A 40 5.04 10.08 -2.73
N ARG A 41 6.33 9.89 -2.96
CA ARG A 41 7.02 8.65 -2.58
C ARG A 41 7.83 8.94 -1.34
N VAL A 42 7.74 8.06 -0.35
CA VAL A 42 8.42 8.25 0.92
C VAL A 42 9.61 7.33 1.00
N LYS A 43 10.76 7.90 1.36
CA LYS A 43 11.97 7.14 1.64
C LYS A 43 12.39 7.45 3.06
N SER A 44 12.09 6.55 3.98
CA SER A 44 12.62 6.65 5.33
C SER A 44 13.96 5.93 5.39
N PRO A 45 14.90 6.40 6.23
CA PRO A 45 16.18 5.72 6.37
C PRO A 45 16.01 4.30 6.88
N GLY A 46 16.88 3.42 6.45
CA GLY A 46 16.88 2.06 6.92
C GLY A 46 16.93 1.04 5.80
N THR A 47 17.21 -0.19 6.16
CA THR A 47 17.33 -1.30 5.24
C THR A 47 16.16 -2.26 5.32
N GLN A 48 15.14 -1.90 6.08
CA GLN A 48 13.99 -2.75 6.31
C GLN A 48 13.03 -2.75 5.11
N THR A 49 12.26 -3.81 5.01
CA THR A 49 11.31 -3.97 3.90
C THR A 49 10.22 -2.90 3.93
N CYS A 50 9.90 -2.37 5.10
CA CYS A 50 8.85 -1.36 5.25
C CYS A 50 9.35 0.08 5.19
N SER A 51 10.51 0.32 4.55
CA SER A 51 11.06 1.66 4.44
C SER A 51 10.42 2.49 3.32
N ARG A 52 9.62 1.85 2.46
CA ARG A 52 8.95 2.54 1.36
C ARG A 52 7.53 2.92 1.75
N GLY A 53 7.10 4.10 1.31
CA GLY A 53 5.73 4.52 1.54
C GLY A 53 5.25 5.45 0.46
N LEU A 54 3.94 5.65 0.41
CA LEU A 54 3.28 6.53 -0.53
C LEU A 54 2.34 7.45 0.25
N ILE A 55 2.28 8.71 -0.17
CA ILE A 55 1.31 9.65 0.38
C ILE A 55 0.52 10.24 -0.77
N PHE A 56 -0.79 10.12 -0.70
CA PHE A 56 -1.66 10.63 -1.76
C PHE A 56 -2.94 11.18 -1.14
N THR A 57 -3.71 11.92 -1.95
CA THR A 57 -5.02 12.39 -1.53
C THR A 57 -6.08 11.56 -2.21
N LEU A 58 -6.93 10.90 -1.41
CA LEU A 58 -8.04 10.14 -1.95
C LEU A 58 -9.27 11.02 -1.91
N ARG A 59 -9.67 11.53 -3.08
CA ARG A 59 -10.74 12.52 -3.18
C ARG A 59 -12.11 12.02 -2.77
N GLN A 60 -12.32 10.71 -2.89
CA GLN A 60 -13.61 10.10 -2.59
C GLN A 60 -13.73 9.58 -1.17
N ALA A 61 -12.63 9.49 -0.44
CA ALA A 61 -12.66 9.03 0.93
C ALA A 61 -12.98 10.18 1.87
N LYS A 62 -13.87 9.93 2.81
CA LYS A 62 -14.25 10.97 3.79
C LYS A 62 -13.22 11.08 4.91
N LEU A 63 -12.51 9.99 5.20
CA LEU A 63 -11.54 9.94 6.29
C LEU A 63 -10.19 9.48 5.76
N PRO A 64 -9.10 10.06 6.28
CA PRO A 64 -7.77 9.57 5.92
C PRO A 64 -7.56 8.17 6.51
N PHE A 65 -6.69 7.38 5.89
CA PHE A 65 -6.40 6.04 6.38
C PHE A 65 -4.99 5.63 5.98
N LEU A 66 -4.50 4.61 6.67
CA LEU A 66 -3.21 4.00 6.40
C LEU A 66 -3.42 2.57 5.93
N THR A 67 -2.76 2.18 4.87
CA THR A 67 -2.83 0.82 4.34
C THR A 67 -1.45 0.20 4.26
N ILE A 68 -1.36 -1.08 4.63
CA ILE A 68 -0.12 -1.85 4.57
C ILE A 68 -0.23 -2.82 3.40
N TYR A 69 0.83 -2.90 2.59
CA TYR A 69 0.87 -3.75 1.41
C TYR A 69 1.71 -5.00 1.67
N ILE A 70 1.13 -6.14 1.35
CA ILE A 70 1.78 -7.45 1.47
C ILE A 70 2.07 -7.97 0.07
N ALA A 71 3.33 -8.29 -0.23
CA ALA A 71 3.70 -8.82 -1.53
C ALA A 71 3.36 -10.30 -1.58
N VAL A 72 2.65 -10.72 -2.62
CA VAL A 72 2.26 -12.11 -2.81
C VAL A 72 2.71 -12.59 -4.19
N LYS A 73 2.87 -13.88 -4.36
CA LYS A 73 3.32 -14.46 -5.64
C LYS A 73 2.18 -14.72 -6.61
N ASP A 74 1.04 -15.14 -6.08
CA ASP A 74 -0.14 -15.47 -6.89
C ASP A 74 -1.35 -14.85 -6.21
N ILE A 75 -1.76 -13.69 -6.70
CA ILE A 75 -2.80 -12.92 -6.04
C ILE A 75 -4.16 -13.59 -6.12
N GLU A 76 -4.43 -14.35 -7.20
CA GLU A 76 -5.70 -15.06 -7.34
C GLU A 76 -5.79 -16.20 -6.34
N ALA A 77 -4.70 -16.95 -6.16
CA ALA A 77 -4.67 -18.03 -5.18
C ALA A 77 -4.77 -17.46 -3.76
N LYS A 78 -4.09 -16.35 -3.50
CA LYS A 78 -4.11 -15.72 -2.19
C LYS A 78 -5.50 -15.15 -1.86
N ARG A 79 -6.16 -14.59 -2.86
CA ARG A 79 -7.52 -14.12 -2.71
C ARG A 79 -8.45 -15.22 -2.21
N LYS A 80 -8.34 -16.39 -2.79
CA LYS A 80 -9.15 -17.54 -2.34
C LYS A 80 -8.87 -17.91 -0.90
N LEU A 81 -7.59 -17.90 -0.52
CA LEU A 81 -7.20 -18.21 0.86
C LEU A 81 -7.76 -17.17 1.84
N VAL A 82 -7.79 -15.90 1.46
CA VAL A 82 -8.37 -14.85 2.29
C VAL A 82 -9.83 -15.18 2.61
N VAL A 83 -10.61 -15.49 1.57
CA VAL A 83 -12.03 -15.80 1.73
C VAL A 83 -12.22 -17.09 2.54
N GLU A 84 -11.44 -18.12 2.24
CA GLU A 84 -11.56 -19.41 2.93
C GLU A 84 -11.24 -19.32 4.42
N ASN A 85 -10.46 -18.31 4.81
CA ASN A 85 -10.04 -18.15 6.20
C ASN A 85 -10.75 -16.99 6.90
N GLY A 86 -11.91 -16.59 6.41
CA GLY A 86 -12.78 -15.64 7.11
C GLY A 86 -12.56 -14.19 6.77
N GLY A 87 -11.73 -13.90 5.77
CA GLY A 87 -11.54 -12.54 5.30
C GLY A 87 -12.59 -12.14 4.28
N PHE A 88 -12.58 -10.89 3.89
CA PHE A 88 -13.54 -10.33 2.96
C PHE A 88 -12.80 -9.51 1.89
N ILE A 89 -13.16 -9.71 0.62
CA ILE A 89 -12.54 -8.97 -0.48
C ILE A 89 -13.26 -7.62 -0.66
N VAL A 90 -12.52 -6.54 -0.47
CA VAL A 90 -13.06 -5.18 -0.61
C VAL A 90 -12.98 -4.73 -2.06
N ILE A 91 -11.81 -4.95 -2.68
CA ILE A 91 -11.61 -4.65 -4.10
C ILE A 91 -10.93 -5.86 -4.72
N GLU A 92 -11.57 -6.46 -5.72
CA GLU A 92 -11.03 -7.62 -6.42
C GLU A 92 -9.70 -7.31 -7.09
N PRO A 93 -8.86 -8.31 -7.32
CA PRO A 93 -7.56 -8.08 -7.95
C PRO A 93 -7.71 -7.32 -9.26
N PHE A 94 -6.92 -6.28 -9.44
CA PHE A 94 -6.92 -5.48 -10.66
C PHE A 94 -5.51 -5.02 -11.00
N ASP A 95 -5.29 -4.79 -12.29
CA ASP A 95 -4.00 -4.39 -12.82
C ASP A 95 -3.81 -2.88 -12.61
N ILE A 96 -2.68 -2.49 -12.01
CA ILE A 96 -2.36 -1.08 -11.78
C ILE A 96 -1.33 -0.56 -12.78
N GLY A 97 -0.96 -1.40 -13.76
CA GLY A 97 0.06 -1.06 -14.75
C GLY A 97 1.39 -1.71 -14.43
N GLY A 98 2.25 -1.80 -15.45
CA GLY A 98 3.58 -2.38 -15.26
C GLY A 98 3.61 -3.85 -14.90
N GLY A 99 2.50 -4.55 -15.05
CA GLY A 99 2.42 -5.97 -14.71
C GLY A 99 2.17 -6.25 -13.25
N GLU A 100 1.83 -5.22 -12.49
CA GLU A 100 1.50 -5.37 -11.08
C GLU A 100 0.00 -5.39 -10.87
N LYS A 101 -0.45 -6.18 -9.91
CA LYS A 101 -1.87 -6.26 -9.54
C LYS A 101 -2.02 -6.03 -8.06
N ILE A 102 -3.10 -5.37 -7.67
CA ILE A 102 -3.41 -5.20 -6.24
C ILE A 102 -4.82 -5.69 -5.95
N CYS A 103 -5.02 -6.02 -4.68
CA CYS A 103 -6.32 -6.47 -4.17
C CYS A 103 -6.43 -5.94 -2.75
N LEU A 104 -7.57 -5.35 -2.42
CA LEU A 104 -7.82 -4.89 -1.07
C LEU A 104 -8.74 -5.87 -0.37
N PHE A 105 -8.42 -6.19 0.87
CA PHE A 105 -9.19 -7.15 1.64
C PHE A 105 -9.26 -6.74 3.10
N ASN A 106 -10.30 -7.20 3.77
CA ASN A 106 -10.41 -7.07 5.22
C ASN A 106 -10.01 -8.38 5.85
N GLU A 107 -9.16 -8.32 6.88
CA GLU A 107 -8.92 -9.50 7.70
C GLU A 107 -10.16 -9.74 8.56
N PRO A 108 -10.28 -10.88 9.26
CA PRO A 108 -11.55 -11.25 9.92
C PRO A 108 -12.16 -10.22 10.87
N SER A 109 -11.38 -9.36 11.51
CA SER A 109 -11.94 -8.34 12.41
C SER A 109 -12.38 -7.07 11.67
N GLY A 110 -12.15 -7.00 10.35
CA GLY A 110 -12.62 -5.90 9.53
C GLY A 110 -11.60 -4.83 9.19
N VAL A 111 -10.32 -5.06 9.48
CA VAL A 111 -9.27 -4.09 9.14
C VAL A 111 -8.78 -4.34 7.71
N THR A 112 -8.65 -3.26 6.95
CA THR A 112 -8.27 -3.34 5.53
C THR A 112 -6.77 -3.35 5.33
N PHE A 113 -6.32 -4.32 4.55
CA PHE A 113 -4.94 -4.44 4.07
C PHE A 113 -4.97 -4.53 2.55
N ALA A 114 -3.81 -4.44 1.93
CA ALA A 114 -3.69 -4.65 0.49
C ALA A 114 -2.68 -5.75 0.20
N MET A 115 -2.94 -6.49 -0.87
CA MET A 115 -1.96 -7.42 -1.43
C MET A 115 -1.47 -6.85 -2.75
N ILE A 116 -0.21 -7.11 -3.06
CA ILE A 116 0.35 -6.72 -4.35
C ILE A 116 1.09 -7.92 -4.94
N GLU A 117 0.80 -8.22 -6.20
CA GLU A 117 1.55 -9.22 -6.97
C GLU A 117 2.46 -8.44 -7.90
N GLU A 118 3.75 -8.51 -7.63
CA GLU A 118 4.72 -7.79 -8.44
C GLU A 118 5.05 -8.59 -9.69
N LYS A 119 5.40 -7.89 -10.75
CA LYS A 119 5.79 -8.53 -11.98
C LYS A 119 7.03 -9.39 -11.74
N ALA A 120 6.95 -10.65 -12.16
CA ALA A 120 8.08 -11.55 -12.12
C ALA A 120 9.16 -11.01 -13.06
N GLY A 121 10.31 -10.66 -12.48
CA GLY A 121 11.26 -9.99 -13.27
C GLY A 121 12.64 -10.45 -13.24
#